data_f3ef8ce709c0679a1cac3164962a9490
#
_entry.id   f3ef8ce709c0679a1cac3164962a9490
#
_cell.length_a   1.000
_cell.length_b   1.000
_cell.length_c   1.000
_cell.angle_alpha   90.00
_cell.angle_beta   90.00
_cell.angle_gamma   90.00
#
_symmetry.space_group_name_H-M   'P 1'
#
loop_
_entity.id
_entity.type
_entity.pdbx_description
1 polymer ?
#
loop_
_entity_poly.entity_id
_entity_poly.type
_entity_poly.pdbx_seq_one_letter_code
_entity_poly.pdbx_strand_id
1 'polypeptide(L)'
;MNAELLYGKLLEALRKRKQEGSFELAGLAMGGAWIAERLAKDLGLPHYGVINVAFHRDDYAEKGMTALRTASTMTTNLPFDVNGANVILIDDVLFTGRTVRAALNELFDFGRPAQVELMVLA
;
A
#
# COMPACT_ATOMS: atom_id res chain seq x y z
N MET A 1 7.62 4.30 -21.45
CA MET A 1 7.02 4.93 -20.26
C MET A 1 8.13 5.26 -19.26
N ASN A 2 8.15 6.47 -18.75
CA ASN A 2 9.20 6.91 -17.84
C ASN A 2 8.72 6.81 -16.39
N ALA A 3 9.26 5.85 -15.64
CA ALA A 3 8.85 5.60 -14.25
C ALA A 3 9.15 6.81 -13.34
N GLU A 4 10.25 7.52 -13.59
CA GLU A 4 10.59 8.69 -12.79
C GLU A 4 9.61 9.84 -13.03
N LEU A 5 9.12 10.00 -14.25
CA LEU A 5 8.11 11.00 -14.56
C LEU A 5 6.78 10.66 -13.86
N LEU A 6 6.39 9.38 -13.90
CA LEU A 6 5.17 8.93 -13.24
C LEU A 6 5.28 9.08 -11.73
N TYR A 7 6.43 8.75 -11.16
CA TYR A 7 6.69 8.95 -9.75
C TYR A 7 6.57 10.43 -9.37
N GLY A 8 7.14 11.31 -10.19
CA GLY A 8 7.05 12.74 -9.95
C GLY A 8 5.63 13.26 -9.91
N LYS A 9 4.77 12.74 -10.79
CA LYS A 9 3.35 13.11 -10.80
C LYS A 9 2.63 12.62 -9.55
N LEU A 10 2.96 11.40 -9.13
CA LEU A 10 2.38 10.83 -7.91
C LEU A 10 2.80 11.62 -6.69
N LEU A 11 4.08 11.96 -6.59
CA LEU A 11 4.61 12.76 -5.50
C LEU A 11 3.94 14.13 -5.44
N GLU A 12 3.74 14.76 -6.58
CA GLU A 12 3.08 16.06 -6.68
C GLU A 12 1.64 15.99 -6.16
N ALA A 13 0.91 14.95 -6.58
CA ALA A 13 -0.46 14.74 -6.14
C ALA A 13 -0.54 14.56 -4.63
N LEU A 14 0.42 13.82 -4.05
CA LEU A 14 0.45 13.58 -2.60
C LEU A 14 0.87 14.81 -1.83
N ARG A 15 1.74 15.64 -2.37
CA ARG A 15 2.07 16.93 -1.74
C ARG A 15 0.85 17.81 -1.62
N LYS A 16 0.02 17.83 -2.65
CA LYS A 16 -1.24 18.56 -2.65
C LYS A 16 -2.18 18.02 -1.58
N ARG A 17 -2.30 16.70 -1.51
CA ARG A 17 -3.15 16.06 -0.50
C ARG A 17 -2.67 16.36 0.91
N LYS A 18 -1.36 16.41 1.13
CA LYS A 18 -0.78 16.71 2.43
C LYS A 18 -1.18 18.11 2.91
N GLN A 19 -1.32 19.05 1.98
CA GLN A 19 -1.76 20.40 2.32
C GLN A 19 -3.24 20.44 2.71
N GLU A 20 -4.04 19.50 2.21
CA GLU A 20 -5.47 19.43 2.51
C GLU A 20 -5.77 18.77 3.86
N GLY A 21 -4.87 17.94 4.34
CA GLY A 21 -5.05 17.23 5.59
C GLY A 21 -4.07 16.07 5.73
N SER A 22 -4.04 15.50 6.92
CA SER A 22 -3.15 14.36 7.18
C SER A 22 -3.68 13.08 6.55
N PHE A 23 -2.74 12.21 6.18
CA PHE A 23 -3.05 10.88 5.66
C PHE A 23 -1.93 9.92 6.02
N GLU A 24 -2.22 8.63 5.88
CA GLU A 24 -1.23 7.58 6.09
C GLU A 24 -1.02 6.82 4.80
N LEU A 25 0.23 6.50 4.49
CA LEU A 25 0.57 5.71 3.31
C LEU A 25 0.73 4.24 3.66
N ALA A 26 0.20 3.39 2.80
CA ALA A 26 0.43 1.95 2.91
C ALA A 26 0.69 1.40 1.51
N GLY A 27 1.86 0.82 1.30
CA GLY A 27 2.22 0.22 0.03
C GLY A 27 1.87 -1.25 0.01
N LEU A 28 1.39 -1.73 -1.13
CA LEU A 28 1.14 -3.16 -1.30
C LEU A 28 2.44 -3.88 -1.63
N ALA A 29 2.72 -4.92 -0.88
CA ALA A 29 3.92 -5.71 -1.12
C ALA A 29 3.81 -6.42 -2.47
N MET A 30 4.88 -6.38 -3.29
CA MET A 30 6.17 -5.80 -2.91
C MET A 30 6.42 -4.46 -3.60
N GLY A 31 5.96 -4.27 -4.85
CA GLY A 31 6.26 -3.07 -5.62
C GLY A 31 5.78 -1.79 -4.98
N GLY A 32 4.54 -1.80 -4.47
CA GLY A 32 3.97 -0.63 -3.82
C GLY A 32 4.68 -0.24 -2.54
N ALA A 33 5.24 -1.21 -1.82
CA ALA A 33 5.99 -0.94 -0.60
C ALA A 33 7.23 -0.09 -0.87
N TRP A 34 7.94 -0.37 -1.95
CA TRP A 34 9.12 0.40 -2.34
C TRP A 34 8.76 1.84 -2.68
N ILE A 35 7.64 2.00 -3.38
CA ILE A 35 7.16 3.33 -3.78
C ILE A 35 6.71 4.10 -2.53
N ALA A 36 5.99 3.45 -1.62
CA ALA A 36 5.54 4.09 -0.39
C ALA A 36 6.71 4.54 0.48
N GLU A 37 7.77 3.73 0.57
CA GLU A 37 8.99 4.09 1.28
C GLU A 37 9.61 5.36 0.71
N ARG A 38 9.76 5.41 -0.60
CA ARG A 38 10.34 6.56 -1.29
C ARG A 38 9.46 7.80 -1.11
N LEU A 39 8.15 7.64 -1.22
CA LEU A 39 7.21 8.75 -1.04
C LEU A 39 7.25 9.28 0.39
N ALA A 40 7.29 8.41 1.37
CA ALA A 40 7.36 8.84 2.77
C ALA A 40 8.62 9.67 3.02
N LYS A 41 9.74 9.23 2.46
CA LYS A 41 11.00 9.95 2.58
C LYS A 41 10.92 11.32 1.90
N ASP A 42 10.42 11.37 0.68
CA ASP A 42 10.36 12.61 -0.09
C ASP A 42 9.32 13.59 0.48
N LEU A 43 8.27 13.08 1.10
CA LEU A 43 7.23 13.91 1.72
C LEU A 43 7.54 14.28 3.18
N GLY A 44 8.59 13.70 3.75
CA GLY A 44 8.94 13.95 5.14
C GLY A 44 7.96 13.31 6.12
N LEU A 45 7.36 12.19 5.75
CA LEU A 45 6.45 11.48 6.64
C LEU A 45 7.25 10.64 7.63
N PRO A 46 6.77 10.50 8.89
CA PRO A 46 7.50 9.77 9.92
C PRO A 46 7.51 8.26 9.71
N HIS A 47 6.53 7.74 8.96
CA HIS A 47 6.40 6.31 8.73
C HIS A 47 5.57 6.04 7.48
N TYR A 48 5.53 4.79 7.10
CA TYR A 48 4.64 4.28 6.06
C TYR A 48 4.29 2.84 6.42
N GLY A 49 3.17 2.35 5.90
CA GLY A 49 2.72 0.98 6.13
C GLY A 49 2.98 0.09 4.94
N VAL A 50 2.96 -1.20 5.19
CA VAL A 50 3.07 -2.24 4.16
C VAL A 50 1.92 -3.22 4.36
N ILE A 51 1.22 -3.55 3.29
CA ILE A 51 0.16 -4.55 3.30
C ILE A 51 0.57 -5.70 2.41
N ASN A 52 0.62 -6.91 2.97
CA ASN A 52 0.90 -8.11 2.22
C ASN A 52 -0.41 -8.84 1.92
N VAL A 53 -0.75 -8.94 0.64
CA VAL A 53 -2.00 -9.57 0.20
C VAL A 53 -1.79 -11.02 -0.26
N ALA A 54 -0.59 -11.55 -0.12
CA ALA A 54 -0.28 -12.89 -0.61
C ALA A 54 -1.13 -13.97 0.05
N PHE A 55 -1.49 -13.78 1.32
CA PHE A 55 -2.29 -14.74 2.07
C PHE A 55 -3.77 -14.76 1.67
N HIS A 56 -4.18 -13.82 0.83
CA HIS A 56 -5.57 -13.70 0.35
C HIS A 56 -5.73 -14.16 -1.09
N ARG A 57 -4.66 -14.71 -1.70
CA ARG A 57 -4.72 -15.18 -3.08
C ARG A 57 -5.38 -16.54 -3.15
N ASP A 58 -6.17 -16.75 -4.20
CA ASP A 58 -6.89 -18.00 -4.40
C ASP A 58 -5.95 -19.20 -4.62
N ASP A 59 -4.78 -18.96 -5.21
CA ASP A 59 -3.81 -20.00 -5.51
C ASP A 59 -2.84 -20.29 -4.37
N TYR A 60 -3.05 -19.67 -3.23
CA TYR A 60 -2.17 -19.81 -2.08
C TYR A 60 -2.00 -21.26 -1.65
N ALA A 61 -3.09 -22.00 -1.55
CA ALA A 61 -3.06 -23.39 -1.13
C ALA A 61 -2.31 -24.29 -2.15
N GLU A 62 -2.38 -23.93 -3.41
CA GLU A 62 -1.72 -24.70 -4.47
C GLU A 62 -0.21 -24.51 -4.47
N LYS A 63 0.25 -23.34 -4.10
CA LYS A 63 1.68 -23.05 -4.04
C LYS A 63 2.33 -23.61 -2.79
N GLY A 64 1.55 -23.89 -1.75
CA GLY A 64 2.03 -24.56 -0.57
C GLY A 64 3.09 -23.81 0.20
N MET A 65 4.02 -24.56 0.79
CA MET A 65 5.03 -24.00 1.69
C MET A 65 5.98 -23.00 1.02
N THR A 66 6.26 -23.19 -0.26
CA THR A 66 7.15 -22.27 -0.98
C THR A 66 6.54 -20.88 -1.06
N ALA A 67 5.25 -20.80 -1.41
CA ALA A 67 4.55 -19.54 -1.49
C ALA A 67 4.44 -18.89 -0.11
N LEU A 68 4.20 -19.70 0.92
CA LEU A 68 4.12 -19.23 2.29
C LEU A 68 5.43 -18.60 2.74
N ARG A 69 6.56 -19.24 2.46
CA ARG A 69 7.88 -18.70 2.80
C ARG A 69 8.15 -17.39 2.09
N THR A 70 7.83 -17.32 0.80
CA THR A 70 8.00 -16.10 0.02
C THR A 70 7.15 -14.98 0.57
N ALA A 71 5.90 -15.26 0.87
CA ALA A 71 4.97 -14.27 1.41
C ALA A 71 5.39 -13.77 2.79
N SER A 72 5.97 -14.66 3.62
CA SER A 72 6.33 -14.30 4.99
C SER A 72 7.57 -13.41 5.08
N THR A 73 8.29 -13.19 3.97
CA THR A 73 9.44 -12.29 3.99
C THR A 73 9.05 -10.83 4.16
N MET A 74 7.78 -10.50 3.89
CA MET A 74 7.27 -9.16 4.06
C MET A 74 5.86 -9.25 4.64
N THR A 75 5.73 -9.08 5.94
CA THR A 75 4.44 -9.13 6.62
C THR A 75 3.76 -7.77 6.59
N THR A 76 2.45 -7.78 6.77
CA THR A 76 1.69 -6.52 6.93
C THR A 76 2.16 -5.81 8.19
N ASN A 77 2.49 -4.54 8.02
CA ASN A 77 2.95 -3.70 9.12
C ASN A 77 2.37 -2.31 8.94
N LEU A 78 1.47 -1.91 9.83
CA LEU A 78 0.83 -0.60 9.80
C LEU A 78 1.20 0.14 11.08
N PRO A 79 2.25 0.97 11.05
CA PRO A 79 2.78 1.63 12.24
C PRO A 79 1.98 2.87 12.65
N PHE A 80 0.70 2.89 12.36
CA PHE A 80 -0.20 3.98 12.71
C PHE A 80 -1.55 3.39 13.12
N ASP A 81 -2.36 4.22 13.77
CA ASP A 81 -3.71 3.82 14.14
C ASP A 81 -4.61 3.88 12.90
N VAL A 82 -5.11 2.74 12.49
CA VAL A 82 -5.97 2.64 11.31
C VAL A 82 -7.34 3.25 11.57
N ASN A 83 -7.81 3.19 12.80
CA ASN A 83 -9.13 3.72 13.16
C ASN A 83 -9.21 5.22 12.90
N GLY A 84 -10.13 5.63 12.03
CA GLY A 84 -10.32 7.02 11.69
C GLY A 84 -9.28 7.62 10.77
N ALA A 85 -8.31 6.82 10.30
CA ALA A 85 -7.25 7.32 9.43
C ALA A 85 -7.74 7.48 7.98
N ASN A 86 -7.15 8.42 7.28
CA ASN A 86 -7.27 8.52 5.83
C ASN A 86 -6.09 7.76 5.24
N VAL A 87 -6.34 6.60 4.67
CA VAL A 87 -5.29 5.71 4.18
C VAL A 87 -5.21 5.79 2.66
N ILE A 88 -4.00 5.97 2.15
CA ILE A 88 -3.73 5.95 0.72
C ILE A 88 -2.94 4.69 0.42
N LEU A 89 -3.53 3.81 -0.36
CA LEU A 89 -2.90 2.57 -0.79
C LEU A 89 -2.08 2.82 -2.05
N ILE A 90 -0.85 2.36 -2.06
CA ILE A 90 0.10 2.58 -3.15
C ILE A 90 0.49 1.27 -3.79
N ASP A 91 0.47 1.21 -5.12
CA ASP A 91 1.00 0.07 -5.86
C ASP A 91 1.72 0.56 -7.11
N ASP A 92 2.53 -0.30 -7.71
CA ASP A 92 3.30 0.04 -8.90
C ASP A 92 2.51 -0.14 -10.19
N VAL A 93 1.52 -1.02 -10.20
CA VAL A 93 0.71 -1.32 -11.38
C VAL A 93 -0.77 -1.28 -11.04
N LEU A 94 -1.59 -1.28 -12.09
CA LEU A 94 -3.03 -1.26 -11.93
C LEU A 94 -3.52 -2.53 -11.22
N PHE A 95 -4.34 -2.34 -10.20
CA PHE A 95 -4.90 -3.45 -9.44
C PHE A 95 -6.00 -4.18 -10.19
N THR A 96 -6.09 -5.49 -9.93
CA THR A 96 -7.33 -6.22 -10.22
C THR A 96 -8.32 -5.98 -9.08
N GLY A 97 -9.60 -6.20 -9.33
CA GLY A 97 -10.60 -6.08 -8.27
C GLY A 97 -10.34 -7.02 -7.10
N ARG A 98 -9.80 -8.20 -7.41
CA ARG A 98 -9.45 -9.19 -6.39
C ARG A 98 -8.33 -8.69 -5.46
N THR A 99 -7.31 -8.06 -6.04
CA THR A 99 -6.21 -7.51 -5.26
C THR A 99 -6.68 -6.37 -4.36
N VAL A 100 -7.53 -5.50 -4.88
CA VAL A 100 -8.10 -4.40 -4.10
C VAL A 100 -8.89 -4.94 -2.92
N ARG A 101 -9.73 -5.96 -3.14
CA ARG A 101 -10.52 -6.56 -2.07
C ARG A 101 -9.63 -7.17 -0.99
N ALA A 102 -8.58 -7.89 -1.41
CA ALA A 102 -7.64 -8.50 -0.46
C ALA A 102 -6.94 -7.45 0.38
N ALA A 103 -6.53 -6.34 -0.25
CA ALA A 103 -5.88 -5.24 0.46
C ALA A 103 -6.81 -4.60 1.48
N LEU A 104 -8.08 -4.39 1.11
CA LEU A 104 -9.06 -3.81 2.03
C LEU A 104 -9.36 -4.75 3.18
N ASN A 105 -9.49 -6.05 2.92
CA ASN A 105 -9.72 -7.04 3.98
C ASN A 105 -8.57 -7.05 4.97
N GLU A 106 -7.33 -7.01 4.48
CA GLU A 106 -6.16 -6.98 5.35
C GLU A 106 -6.13 -5.70 6.17
N LEU A 107 -6.41 -4.57 5.55
CA LEU A 107 -6.43 -3.28 6.23
C LEU A 107 -7.49 -3.27 7.35
N PHE A 108 -8.67 -3.81 7.07
CA PHE A 108 -9.77 -3.83 8.04
C PHE A 108 -9.51 -4.74 9.23
N ASP A 109 -8.58 -5.69 9.10
CA ASP A 109 -8.14 -6.49 10.24
C ASP A 109 -7.41 -5.65 11.29
N PHE A 110 -6.91 -4.48 10.90
CA PHE A 110 -6.16 -3.58 11.78
C PHE A 110 -7.00 -2.43 12.33
N GLY A 111 -8.20 -2.22 11.78
CA GLY A 111 -9.07 -1.15 12.24
C GLY A 111 -10.00 -0.66 11.16
N ARG A 112 -10.75 0.40 11.46
CA ARG A 112 -11.70 0.99 10.51
C ARG A 112 -11.23 2.37 10.08
N PRO A 113 -10.64 2.49 8.89
CA PRO A 113 -10.22 3.80 8.38
C PRO A 113 -11.44 4.67 8.08
N ALA A 114 -11.25 5.99 8.15
CA ALA A 114 -12.28 6.93 7.75
C ALA A 114 -12.45 6.94 6.23
N GLN A 115 -11.34 6.77 5.51
CA GLN A 115 -11.34 6.83 4.06
C GLN A 115 -10.15 6.04 3.52
N VAL A 116 -10.34 5.40 2.37
CA VAL A 116 -9.26 4.68 1.69
C VAL A 116 -9.23 5.15 0.24
N GLU A 117 -8.06 5.56 -0.21
CA GLU A 117 -7.82 5.92 -1.60
C GLU A 117 -6.77 5.01 -2.21
N LEU A 118 -6.86 4.80 -3.51
CA LEU A 118 -5.92 3.96 -4.23
C LEU A 118 -5.16 4.82 -5.23
N MET A 119 -3.85 4.74 -5.18
CA MET A 119 -2.98 5.40 -6.16
C MET A 119 -2.01 4.39 -6.74
N VAL A 120 -1.80 4.46 -8.04
CA VAL A 120 -0.89 3.57 -8.75
C VAL A 120 0.10 4.37 -9.55
N LEU A 121 1.29 3.79 -9.74
CA LEU A 121 2.35 4.46 -10.49
C LEU A 121 2.06 4.45 -12.00
N ALA A 122 1.48 3.36 -12.47
CA ALA A 122 1.22 3.22 -13.91
C ALA A 122 -0.22 2.85 -14.20
#